data_2fd8dc41dd62f25d91f78fd95097dc0b
#
_entry.id   2fd8dc41dd62f25d91f78fd95097dc0b
#
_cell.length_a   1.000
_cell.length_b   1.000
_cell.length_c   1.000
_cell.angle_alpha   90.00
_cell.angle_beta   90.00
_cell.angle_gamma   90.00
#
_symmetry.space_group_name_H-M   'P 1'
#
loop_
_entity.id
_entity.type
_entity.pdbx_description
1 polymer ?
#
loop_
_entity_poly.entity_id
_entity_poly.type
_entity_poly.pdbx_seq_one_letter_code
_entity_poly.pdbx_strand_id
1 'polypeptide(L)'
;MTLRPCRSFLFAPGDHARRAAKALTLAADAAILDLEDAVAVPTKVAARDAVRAALEGPRRARAFVRVNGFATEWCFGDIEAVAGPRLDGVVLPKLESPAELVAVDWMLSALERARGLAPRAIELMPIVESARGLAALPALAAAAAGLGGRVKRLAFGAGDYTLDLGLAWGREEEELAPARAAMVLHSRAAGLDAPVDTVWIELADAEGFAASCARGAALGFQGKLCIHPDQIAPANAAFSPPAEEVARARRILAAFAAAEAEGLASIRVEGRFVDYPIVDKARRLVALAEAIAAVEGGAGAA
;
A
#
# COMPACT_ATOMS: atom_id res chain seq x y z
N MET A 1 -11.53 6.58 -11.86
CA MET A 1 -11.25 5.62 -10.77
C MET A 1 -11.42 6.33 -9.44
N THR A 2 -12.20 5.78 -8.53
CA THR A 2 -12.35 6.37 -7.19
C THR A 2 -11.05 6.17 -6.42
N LEU A 3 -10.41 7.26 -5.97
CA LEU A 3 -9.22 7.21 -5.13
C LEU A 3 -9.60 6.49 -3.82
N ARG A 4 -8.85 5.45 -3.43
CA ARG A 4 -9.04 4.80 -2.14
C ARG A 4 -7.80 5.05 -1.29
N PRO A 5 -7.93 5.58 -0.07
CA PRO A 5 -6.79 5.79 0.81
C PRO A 5 -6.12 4.45 1.14
N CYS A 6 -4.81 4.49 1.32
CA CYS A 6 -3.97 3.33 1.60
C CYS A 6 -2.86 3.75 2.58
N ARG A 7 -3.28 4.34 3.71
CA ARG A 7 -2.40 4.93 4.73
C ARG A 7 -1.80 3.89 5.66
N SER A 8 -2.55 2.82 5.95
CA SER A 8 -2.10 1.75 6.83
C SER A 8 -2.50 0.38 6.30
N PHE A 9 -1.52 -0.54 6.30
CA PHE A 9 -1.70 -1.96 5.99
C PHE A 9 -1.27 -2.79 7.19
N LEU A 10 -2.23 -3.34 7.95
CA LEU A 10 -1.93 -4.09 9.16
C LEU A 10 -1.73 -5.58 8.87
N PHE A 11 -0.54 -6.10 9.16
CA PHE A 11 -0.27 -7.54 9.14
C PHE A 11 -0.91 -8.27 10.33
N ALA A 12 -1.43 -9.46 10.06
CA ALA A 12 -1.88 -10.41 11.07
C ALA A 12 -1.51 -11.84 10.64
N PRO A 13 -0.99 -12.70 11.56
CA PRO A 13 -0.69 -14.09 11.26
C PRO A 13 -1.91 -14.86 10.77
N GLY A 14 -1.78 -15.56 9.63
CA GLY A 14 -2.87 -16.30 9.00
C GLY A 14 -3.27 -17.59 9.73
N ASP A 15 -2.34 -18.17 10.48
CA ASP A 15 -2.61 -19.37 11.33
C ASP A 15 -3.31 -19.03 12.64
N HIS A 16 -3.48 -17.74 12.95
CA HIS A 16 -4.13 -17.25 14.15
C HIS A 16 -5.54 -16.71 13.85
N ALA A 17 -6.54 -17.56 13.75
CA ALA A 17 -7.92 -17.20 13.35
C ALA A 17 -8.49 -15.97 14.08
N ARG A 18 -8.27 -15.87 15.42
CA ARG A 18 -8.75 -14.73 16.21
C ARG A 18 -8.05 -13.41 15.83
N ARG A 19 -6.72 -13.43 15.59
CA ARG A 19 -5.96 -12.23 15.20
C ARG A 19 -6.31 -11.81 13.78
N ALA A 20 -6.41 -12.77 12.85
CA ALA A 20 -6.80 -12.53 11.47
C ALA A 20 -8.18 -11.87 11.39
N ALA A 21 -9.20 -12.46 12.05
CA ALA A 21 -10.54 -11.88 12.11
C ALA A 21 -10.55 -10.48 12.78
N LYS A 22 -9.82 -10.29 13.88
CA LYS A 22 -9.71 -8.99 14.55
C LYS A 22 -9.10 -7.92 13.66
N ALA A 23 -8.01 -8.23 12.92
CA ALA A 23 -7.34 -7.28 12.04
C ALA A 23 -8.28 -6.70 10.98
N LEU A 24 -9.15 -7.52 10.40
CA LEU A 24 -10.15 -7.10 9.42
C LEU A 24 -11.20 -6.11 9.97
N THR A 25 -11.42 -6.06 11.28
CA THR A 25 -12.40 -5.18 11.93
C THR A 25 -11.81 -3.86 12.44
N LEU A 26 -10.48 -3.73 12.43
CA LEU A 26 -9.79 -2.52 12.88
C LEU A 26 -9.88 -1.38 11.88
N ALA A 27 -9.48 -0.17 12.32
CA ALA A 27 -9.54 1.06 11.52
C ALA A 27 -8.33 1.24 10.57
N ALA A 28 -7.64 0.17 10.21
CA ALA A 28 -6.67 0.19 9.13
C ALA A 28 -7.38 0.36 7.77
N ASP A 29 -6.73 1.01 6.81
CA ASP A 29 -7.26 1.08 5.44
C ASP A 29 -7.25 -0.30 4.77
N ALA A 30 -6.28 -1.16 5.15
CA ALA A 30 -6.23 -2.57 4.77
C ALA A 30 -5.65 -3.45 5.87
N ALA A 31 -6.06 -4.71 5.93
CA ALA A 31 -5.43 -5.77 6.71
C ALA A 31 -4.78 -6.78 5.77
N ILE A 32 -3.58 -7.26 6.11
CA ILE A 32 -2.84 -8.28 5.38
C ILE A 32 -2.82 -9.53 6.25
N LEU A 33 -3.56 -10.56 5.85
CA LEU A 33 -3.49 -11.87 6.47
C LEU A 33 -2.28 -12.61 5.91
N ASP A 34 -1.36 -12.98 6.77
CA ASP A 34 -0.04 -13.47 6.36
C ASP A 34 0.03 -14.99 6.31
N LEU A 35 0.42 -15.55 5.16
CA LEU A 35 0.72 -16.98 4.97
C LEU A 35 2.24 -17.24 4.85
N GLU A 36 3.06 -16.18 4.89
CA GLU A 36 4.51 -16.29 4.70
C GLU A 36 5.25 -16.32 6.05
N ASP A 37 6.02 -15.31 6.39
CA ASP A 37 6.99 -15.32 7.48
C ASP A 37 6.36 -15.43 8.88
N ALA A 38 5.11 -14.99 9.05
CA ALA A 38 4.41 -15.13 10.33
C ALA A 38 3.80 -16.52 10.55
N VAL A 39 3.97 -17.46 9.60
CA VAL A 39 3.43 -18.83 9.68
C VAL A 39 4.53 -19.85 9.55
N ALA A 40 4.65 -20.72 10.56
CA ALA A 40 5.66 -21.77 10.57
C ALA A 40 5.45 -22.78 9.42
N VAL A 41 6.54 -23.28 8.85
CA VAL A 41 6.52 -24.20 7.69
C VAL A 41 5.51 -25.37 7.85
N PRO A 42 5.45 -26.09 8.98
CA PRO A 42 4.51 -27.21 9.12
C PRO A 42 3.02 -26.82 9.09
N THR A 43 2.71 -25.53 9.34
CA THR A 43 1.32 -25.04 9.44
C THR A 43 0.87 -24.25 8.21
N LYS A 44 1.76 -23.97 7.23
CA LYS A 44 1.47 -23.12 6.07
C LYS A 44 0.21 -23.57 5.30
N VAL A 45 0.08 -24.87 5.02
CA VAL A 45 -1.08 -25.39 4.28
C VAL A 45 -2.37 -25.25 5.09
N ALA A 46 -2.33 -25.56 6.39
CA ALA A 46 -3.49 -25.44 7.27
C ALA A 46 -3.93 -23.99 7.51
N ALA A 47 -2.98 -23.04 7.47
CA ALA A 47 -3.26 -21.61 7.63
C ALA A 47 -4.17 -21.06 6.50
N ARG A 48 -4.17 -21.66 5.32
CA ARG A 48 -5.07 -21.30 4.19
C ARG A 48 -6.54 -21.36 4.59
N ASP A 49 -6.93 -22.40 5.32
CA ASP A 49 -8.32 -22.58 5.76
C ASP A 49 -8.72 -21.56 6.82
N ALA A 50 -7.80 -21.24 7.74
CA ALA A 50 -8.02 -20.19 8.74
C ALA A 50 -8.16 -18.79 8.09
N VAL A 51 -7.35 -18.48 7.09
CA VAL A 51 -7.45 -17.24 6.31
C VAL A 51 -8.77 -17.20 5.55
N ARG A 52 -9.16 -18.26 4.84
CA ARG A 52 -10.45 -18.32 4.14
C ARG A 52 -11.62 -18.08 5.08
N ALA A 53 -11.64 -18.74 6.24
CA ALA A 53 -12.68 -18.53 7.25
C ALA A 53 -12.72 -17.08 7.76
N ALA A 54 -11.55 -16.45 7.97
CA ALA A 54 -11.47 -15.05 8.39
C ALA A 54 -12.03 -14.09 7.33
N LEU A 55 -11.77 -14.35 6.05
CA LEU A 55 -12.27 -13.54 4.93
C LEU A 55 -13.81 -13.53 4.85
N GLU A 56 -14.49 -14.59 5.26
CA GLU A 56 -15.96 -14.64 5.27
C GLU A 56 -16.59 -13.85 6.44
N GLY A 57 -15.79 -13.47 7.42
CA GLY A 57 -16.22 -12.72 8.59
C GLY A 57 -16.55 -11.23 8.33
N PRO A 58 -17.01 -10.53 9.40
CA PRO A 58 -17.22 -9.09 9.34
C PRO A 58 -15.89 -8.34 9.12
N ARG A 59 -15.94 -7.28 8.32
CA ARG A 59 -14.74 -6.47 8.04
C ARG A 59 -15.08 -4.99 7.86
N ARG A 60 -14.13 -4.16 8.27
CA ARG A 60 -14.06 -2.73 7.98
C ARG A 60 -12.92 -2.45 7.01
N ALA A 61 -11.74 -3.05 7.27
CA ALA A 61 -10.56 -2.92 6.43
C ALA A 61 -10.71 -3.70 5.12
N ARG A 62 -10.02 -3.25 4.08
CA ARG A 62 -9.79 -4.06 2.87
C ARG A 62 -9.00 -5.32 3.26
N ALA A 63 -9.32 -6.44 2.65
CA ALA A 63 -8.69 -7.72 2.94
C ALA A 63 -7.64 -8.07 1.89
N PHE A 64 -6.38 -8.10 2.30
CA PHE A 64 -5.26 -8.61 1.53
C PHE A 64 -4.74 -9.91 2.16
N VAL A 65 -4.12 -10.75 1.35
CA VAL A 65 -3.40 -11.94 1.83
C VAL A 65 -1.98 -11.91 1.29
N ARG A 66 -0.98 -11.93 2.18
CA ARG A 66 0.40 -12.16 1.77
C ARG A 66 0.61 -13.67 1.59
N VAL A 67 0.86 -14.06 0.36
CA VAL A 67 1.16 -15.44 -0.02
C VAL A 67 2.65 -15.72 0.14
N ASN A 68 3.06 -16.96 0.10
CA ASN A 68 4.47 -17.30 0.07
C ASN A 68 5.13 -16.85 -1.25
N GLY A 69 6.43 -16.59 -1.24
CA GLY A 69 7.19 -16.10 -2.39
C GLY A 69 7.03 -17.01 -3.62
N PHE A 70 7.11 -16.41 -4.81
CA PHE A 70 6.83 -17.06 -6.08
C PHE A 70 7.62 -18.35 -6.31
N ALA A 71 8.88 -18.40 -5.89
CA ALA A 71 9.77 -19.54 -6.06
C ALA A 71 9.49 -20.72 -5.10
N THR A 72 8.53 -20.56 -4.16
CA THR A 72 8.20 -21.59 -3.17
C THR A 72 7.13 -22.57 -3.69
N GLU A 73 7.12 -23.75 -3.13
CA GLU A 73 6.07 -24.78 -3.40
C GLU A 73 4.67 -24.34 -2.92
N TRP A 74 4.57 -23.32 -2.07
CA TRP A 74 3.29 -22.90 -1.46
C TRP A 74 2.57 -21.83 -2.27
N CYS A 75 3.29 -20.98 -3.04
CA CYS A 75 2.76 -19.79 -3.70
C CYS A 75 1.47 -20.04 -4.48
N PHE A 76 1.48 -21.01 -5.39
CA PHE A 76 0.30 -21.34 -6.21
C PHE A 76 -0.89 -21.78 -5.35
N GLY A 77 -0.66 -22.72 -4.41
CA GLY A 77 -1.72 -23.22 -3.55
C GLY A 77 -2.28 -22.15 -2.59
N ASP A 78 -1.48 -21.16 -2.18
CA ASP A 78 -1.95 -20.03 -1.40
C ASP A 78 -2.90 -19.16 -2.23
N ILE A 79 -2.47 -18.76 -3.44
CA ILE A 79 -3.29 -17.96 -4.35
C ILE A 79 -4.59 -18.68 -4.69
N GLU A 80 -4.53 -19.97 -5.03
CA GLU A 80 -5.70 -20.78 -5.32
C GLU A 80 -6.66 -20.85 -4.13
N ALA A 81 -6.14 -21.03 -2.93
CA ALA A 81 -6.98 -21.14 -1.72
C ALA A 81 -7.74 -19.86 -1.41
N VAL A 82 -7.10 -18.68 -1.57
CA VAL A 82 -7.66 -17.40 -1.09
C VAL A 82 -8.36 -16.57 -2.14
N ALA A 83 -8.11 -16.78 -3.45
CA ALA A 83 -8.73 -15.99 -4.51
C ALA A 83 -10.25 -16.16 -4.49
N GLY A 84 -11.00 -15.12 -4.18
CA GLY A 84 -12.45 -15.18 -4.04
C GLY A 84 -13.10 -13.80 -3.96
N PRO A 85 -14.44 -13.73 -3.91
CA PRO A 85 -15.18 -12.47 -3.94
C PRO A 85 -14.96 -11.61 -2.68
N ARG A 86 -14.41 -12.18 -1.63
CA ARG A 86 -14.13 -11.50 -0.36
C ARG A 86 -12.68 -11.02 -0.26
N LEU A 87 -11.83 -11.30 -1.25
CA LEU A 87 -10.43 -10.87 -1.29
C LEU A 87 -10.29 -9.60 -2.12
N ASP A 88 -9.71 -8.55 -1.54
CA ASP A 88 -9.42 -7.30 -2.27
C ASP A 88 -8.05 -7.34 -2.96
N GLY A 89 -7.10 -8.12 -2.44
CA GLY A 89 -5.79 -8.22 -3.09
C GLY A 89 -4.88 -9.33 -2.52
N VAL A 90 -3.90 -9.68 -3.31
CA VAL A 90 -2.77 -10.56 -2.95
C VAL A 90 -1.53 -9.69 -2.77
N VAL A 91 -0.78 -9.96 -1.71
CA VAL A 91 0.57 -9.39 -1.49
C VAL A 91 1.59 -10.45 -1.89
N LEU A 92 2.42 -10.13 -2.88
CA LEU A 92 3.49 -11.01 -3.36
C LEU A 92 4.82 -10.55 -2.77
N PRO A 93 5.42 -11.30 -1.82
CA PRO A 93 6.70 -10.95 -1.23
C PRO A 93 7.87 -11.29 -2.17
N LYS A 94 9.02 -10.74 -1.87
CA LYS A 94 10.33 -11.09 -2.46
C LYS A 94 10.34 -11.02 -4.00
N LEU A 95 9.67 -9.96 -4.54
CA LEU A 95 9.62 -9.77 -5.99
C LEU A 95 11.00 -9.38 -6.54
N GLU A 96 11.50 -10.16 -7.50
CA GLU A 96 12.80 -9.95 -8.13
C GLU A 96 12.76 -9.92 -9.66
N SER A 97 11.66 -10.39 -10.28
CA SER A 97 11.56 -10.49 -11.74
C SER A 97 10.21 -10.03 -12.29
N PRO A 98 10.20 -9.28 -13.41
CA PRO A 98 8.97 -9.00 -14.16
C PRO A 98 8.16 -10.24 -14.54
N ALA A 99 8.83 -11.36 -14.80
CA ALA A 99 8.18 -12.62 -15.16
C ALA A 99 7.29 -13.16 -14.03
N GLU A 100 7.68 -12.98 -12.78
CA GLU A 100 6.88 -13.38 -11.61
C GLU A 100 5.56 -12.60 -11.56
N LEU A 101 5.58 -11.29 -11.83
CA LEU A 101 4.37 -10.48 -11.90
C LEU A 101 3.42 -10.97 -12.99
N VAL A 102 3.94 -11.25 -14.18
CA VAL A 102 3.15 -11.74 -15.31
C VAL A 102 2.54 -13.10 -14.99
N ALA A 103 3.30 -14.02 -14.38
CA ALA A 103 2.82 -15.33 -14.00
C ALA A 103 1.71 -15.26 -12.94
N VAL A 104 1.88 -14.41 -11.89
CA VAL A 104 0.87 -14.24 -10.84
C VAL A 104 -0.38 -13.54 -11.40
N ASP A 105 -0.25 -12.54 -12.27
CA ASP A 105 -1.41 -11.93 -12.94
C ASP A 105 -2.18 -12.96 -13.79
N TRP A 106 -1.47 -13.83 -14.51
CA TRP A 106 -2.10 -14.91 -15.28
C TRP A 106 -2.88 -15.87 -14.36
N MET A 107 -2.27 -16.31 -13.23
CA MET A 107 -2.92 -17.16 -12.23
C MET A 107 -4.18 -16.53 -11.69
N LEU A 108 -4.10 -15.28 -11.21
CA LEU A 108 -5.24 -14.53 -10.70
C LEU A 108 -6.33 -14.34 -11.74
N SER A 109 -5.97 -14.02 -12.99
CA SER A 109 -6.91 -13.88 -14.10
C SER A 109 -7.62 -15.18 -14.46
N ALA A 110 -6.92 -16.33 -14.37
CA ALA A 110 -7.52 -17.63 -14.57
C ALA A 110 -8.53 -17.99 -13.46
N LEU A 111 -8.16 -17.73 -12.21
CA LEU A 111 -9.01 -17.98 -11.04
C LEU A 111 -10.23 -17.04 -11.00
N GLU A 112 -10.06 -15.76 -11.35
CA GLU A 112 -11.17 -14.81 -11.47
C GLU A 112 -12.20 -15.31 -12.48
N ARG A 113 -11.78 -15.75 -13.67
CA ARG A 113 -12.68 -16.32 -14.69
C ARG A 113 -13.37 -17.59 -14.19
N ALA A 114 -12.61 -18.51 -13.61
CA ALA A 114 -13.14 -19.78 -13.11
C ALA A 114 -14.18 -19.59 -11.96
N ARG A 115 -14.07 -18.49 -11.21
CA ARG A 115 -14.92 -18.16 -10.06
C ARG A 115 -15.97 -17.09 -10.37
N GLY A 116 -16.11 -16.68 -11.63
CA GLY A 116 -17.10 -15.69 -12.05
C GLY A 116 -16.86 -14.29 -11.50
N LEU A 117 -15.63 -13.95 -11.13
CA LEU A 117 -15.26 -12.61 -10.67
C LEU A 117 -15.02 -11.67 -11.85
N ALA A 118 -15.19 -10.38 -11.61
CA ALA A 118 -14.85 -9.37 -12.59
C ALA A 118 -13.33 -9.41 -12.90
N PRO A 119 -12.91 -9.13 -14.14
CA PRO A 119 -11.49 -9.05 -14.47
C PRO A 119 -10.76 -8.04 -13.59
N ARG A 120 -9.64 -8.44 -13.02
CA ARG A 120 -8.81 -7.63 -12.11
C ARG A 120 -9.54 -7.17 -10.83
N ALA A 121 -10.50 -7.98 -10.37
CA ALA A 121 -11.19 -7.76 -9.10
C ALA A 121 -10.21 -7.86 -7.90
N ILE A 122 -9.20 -8.73 -8.00
CA ILE A 122 -8.19 -8.96 -6.98
C ILE A 122 -6.94 -8.15 -7.32
N GLU A 123 -6.59 -7.16 -6.49
CA GLU A 123 -5.36 -6.37 -6.64
C GLU A 123 -4.11 -7.23 -6.38
N LEU A 124 -3.01 -6.97 -7.09
CA LEU A 124 -1.70 -7.53 -6.77
C LEU A 124 -0.81 -6.41 -6.22
N MET A 125 -0.31 -6.57 -4.99
CA MET A 125 0.62 -5.64 -4.34
C MET A 125 1.95 -6.37 -4.09
N PRO A 126 2.96 -6.20 -4.95
CA PRO A 126 4.27 -6.82 -4.74
C PRO A 126 5.10 -6.04 -3.72
N ILE A 127 5.93 -6.77 -2.95
CA ILE A 127 6.93 -6.20 -2.04
C ILE A 127 8.31 -6.34 -2.68
N VAL A 128 9.04 -5.23 -2.74
CA VAL A 128 10.46 -5.19 -3.15
C VAL A 128 11.30 -5.11 -1.87
N GLU A 129 12.08 -6.15 -1.61
CA GLU A 129 12.72 -6.36 -0.31
C GLU A 129 14.06 -7.11 -0.41
N SER A 130 14.70 -7.07 -1.59
CA SER A 130 16.04 -7.60 -1.82
C SER A 130 16.88 -6.69 -2.70
N ALA A 131 18.19 -6.86 -2.67
CA ALA A 131 19.13 -6.15 -3.54
C ALA A 131 18.79 -6.37 -5.02
N ARG A 132 18.46 -7.61 -5.39
CA ARG A 132 18.08 -7.97 -6.76
C ARG A 132 16.76 -7.30 -7.17
N GLY A 133 15.75 -7.32 -6.31
CA GLY A 133 14.49 -6.65 -6.54
C GLY A 133 14.67 -5.15 -6.71
N LEU A 134 15.47 -4.51 -5.85
CA LEU A 134 15.75 -3.08 -5.96
C LEU A 134 16.56 -2.73 -7.23
N ALA A 135 17.54 -3.56 -7.61
CA ALA A 135 18.28 -3.38 -8.86
C ALA A 135 17.39 -3.54 -10.11
N ALA A 136 16.38 -4.41 -10.05
CA ALA A 136 15.41 -4.64 -11.12
C ALA A 136 14.23 -3.64 -11.11
N LEU A 137 14.15 -2.75 -10.13
CA LEU A 137 12.98 -1.89 -9.85
C LEU A 137 12.43 -1.12 -11.07
N PRO A 138 13.25 -0.53 -11.97
CA PRO A 138 12.73 0.11 -13.18
C PRO A 138 11.92 -0.84 -14.05
N ALA A 139 12.42 -2.07 -14.26
CA ALA A 139 11.74 -3.09 -15.07
C ALA A 139 10.51 -3.65 -14.35
N LEU A 140 10.58 -3.83 -13.02
CA LEU A 140 9.44 -4.28 -12.20
C LEU A 140 8.30 -3.27 -12.24
N ALA A 141 8.59 -1.97 -12.06
CA ALA A 141 7.60 -0.91 -12.11
C ALA A 141 6.94 -0.79 -13.50
N ALA A 142 7.73 -0.87 -14.57
CA ALA A 142 7.22 -0.87 -15.94
C ALA A 142 6.31 -2.08 -16.22
N ALA A 143 6.71 -3.28 -15.80
CA ALA A 143 5.90 -4.48 -15.94
C ALA A 143 4.59 -4.37 -15.13
N ALA A 144 4.66 -3.90 -13.89
CA ALA A 144 3.50 -3.67 -13.03
C ALA A 144 2.47 -2.74 -13.68
N ALA A 145 2.92 -1.63 -14.27
CA ALA A 145 2.07 -0.70 -15.00
C ALA A 145 1.43 -1.34 -16.25
N GLY A 146 2.17 -2.21 -16.93
CA GLY A 146 1.70 -2.96 -18.11
C GLY A 146 0.56 -3.95 -17.83
N LEU A 147 0.33 -4.33 -16.57
CA LEU A 147 -0.75 -5.27 -16.18
C LEU A 147 -2.14 -4.63 -16.09
N GLY A 148 -2.33 -3.44 -16.67
CA GLY A 148 -3.64 -2.82 -16.88
C GLY A 148 -4.42 -2.56 -15.58
N GLY A 149 -3.72 -2.15 -14.50
CA GLY A 149 -4.30 -1.80 -13.20
C GLY A 149 -4.44 -2.97 -12.22
N ARG A 150 -3.89 -4.15 -12.53
CA ARG A 150 -3.74 -5.25 -11.58
C ARG A 150 -2.85 -4.85 -10.41
N VAL A 151 -1.71 -4.25 -10.71
CA VAL A 151 -0.80 -3.66 -9.73
C VAL A 151 -1.05 -2.15 -9.70
N LYS A 152 -1.49 -1.65 -8.57
CA LYS A 152 -1.68 -0.20 -8.36
C LYS A 152 -0.44 0.44 -7.76
N ARG A 153 0.21 -0.27 -6.85
CA ARG A 153 1.37 0.21 -6.09
C ARG A 153 2.31 -0.92 -5.73
N LEU A 154 3.54 -0.54 -5.44
CA LEU A 154 4.56 -1.41 -4.86
C LEU A 154 4.62 -1.17 -3.34
N ALA A 155 5.14 -2.13 -2.58
CA ALA A 155 5.50 -1.97 -1.19
C ALA A 155 7.00 -2.19 -1.00
N PHE A 156 7.59 -1.53 0.00
CA PHE A 156 8.98 -1.71 0.39
C PHE A 156 9.08 -2.55 1.66
N GLY A 157 9.93 -3.57 1.67
CA GLY A 157 10.19 -4.45 2.82
C GLY A 157 11.61 -4.26 3.35
N ALA A 158 11.81 -3.44 4.39
CA ALA A 158 13.15 -3.16 4.90
C ALA A 158 13.75 -4.31 5.72
N GLY A 159 12.93 -5.18 6.31
CA GLY A 159 13.43 -6.32 7.09
C GLY A 159 14.33 -7.24 6.27
N ASP A 160 13.78 -7.81 5.20
CA ASP A 160 14.53 -8.68 4.29
C ASP A 160 15.59 -7.90 3.50
N TYR A 161 15.29 -6.64 3.10
CA TYR A 161 16.26 -5.78 2.41
C TYR A 161 17.54 -5.55 3.22
N THR A 162 17.40 -5.20 4.49
CA THR A 162 18.58 -4.98 5.36
C THR A 162 19.33 -6.28 5.65
N LEU A 163 18.60 -7.38 5.79
CA LEU A 163 19.21 -8.72 5.95
C LEU A 163 20.02 -9.11 4.71
N ASP A 164 19.44 -8.97 3.51
CA ASP A 164 20.07 -9.35 2.23
C ASP A 164 21.35 -8.53 1.95
N LEU A 165 21.34 -7.23 2.28
CA LEU A 165 22.49 -6.36 2.10
C LEU A 165 23.48 -6.35 3.29
N GLY A 166 23.17 -7.00 4.39
CA GLY A 166 23.99 -6.96 5.62
C GLY A 166 24.03 -5.57 6.27
N LEU A 167 22.94 -4.79 6.15
CA LEU A 167 22.85 -3.45 6.74
C LEU A 167 22.40 -3.51 8.19
N ALA A 168 22.95 -2.63 9.02
CA ALA A 168 22.41 -2.38 10.35
C ALA A 168 21.18 -1.45 10.21
N TRP A 169 20.01 -1.94 10.59
CA TRP A 169 18.78 -1.13 10.56
C TRP A 169 18.76 -0.20 11.78
N GLY A 170 19.07 1.06 11.54
CA GLY A 170 19.14 2.08 12.58
C GLY A 170 17.79 2.77 12.83
N ARG A 171 17.68 3.44 13.99
CA ARG A 171 16.49 4.18 14.39
C ARG A 171 16.14 5.34 13.42
N GLU A 172 17.17 5.97 12.87
CA GLU A 172 16.98 7.10 11.93
C GLU A 172 16.76 6.64 10.48
N GLU A 173 16.92 5.35 10.18
CA GLU A 173 16.66 4.72 8.89
C GLU A 173 17.38 5.40 7.70
N GLU A 174 18.53 6.01 7.94
CA GLU A 174 19.31 6.70 6.90
C GLU A 174 19.78 5.73 5.80
N GLU A 175 20.10 4.49 6.17
CA GLU A 175 20.48 3.41 5.27
C GLU A 175 19.35 3.00 4.31
N LEU A 176 18.09 3.29 4.65
CA LEU A 176 16.93 3.01 3.81
C LEU A 176 16.61 4.14 2.81
N ALA A 177 17.19 5.33 3.01
CA ALA A 177 16.86 6.51 2.20
C ALA A 177 17.08 6.31 0.68
N PRO A 178 18.17 5.67 0.20
CA PRO A 178 18.35 5.40 -1.22
C PRO A 178 17.27 4.48 -1.80
N ALA A 179 16.92 3.40 -1.08
CA ALA A 179 15.89 2.46 -1.51
C ALA A 179 14.51 3.14 -1.56
N ARG A 180 14.14 3.90 -0.51
CA ARG A 180 12.89 4.67 -0.47
C ARG A 180 12.78 5.66 -1.63
N ALA A 181 13.85 6.41 -1.91
CA ALA A 181 13.88 7.36 -3.03
C ALA A 181 13.68 6.65 -4.39
N ALA A 182 14.33 5.51 -4.59
CA ALA A 182 14.17 4.70 -5.79
C ALA A 182 12.72 4.18 -5.95
N MET A 183 12.12 3.66 -4.86
CA MET A 183 10.73 3.17 -4.85
C MET A 183 9.75 4.27 -5.32
N VAL A 184 9.86 5.47 -4.78
CA VAL A 184 8.99 6.59 -5.15
C VAL A 184 9.23 7.02 -6.60
N LEU A 185 10.50 7.19 -6.99
CA LEU A 185 10.88 7.60 -8.35
C LEU A 185 10.33 6.65 -9.41
N HIS A 186 10.61 5.34 -9.26
CA HIS A 186 10.25 4.36 -10.29
C HIS A 186 8.76 4.03 -10.30
N SER A 187 8.08 4.03 -9.15
CA SER A 187 6.62 3.94 -9.11
C SER A 187 5.99 5.10 -9.88
N ARG A 188 6.47 6.32 -9.64
CA ARG A 188 5.94 7.51 -10.32
C ARG A 188 6.27 7.54 -11.82
N ALA A 189 7.48 7.17 -12.20
CA ALA A 189 7.90 7.11 -13.60
C ALA A 189 7.07 6.11 -14.42
N ALA A 190 6.66 5.00 -13.80
CA ALA A 190 5.79 4.00 -14.41
C ALA A 190 4.29 4.36 -14.37
N GLY A 191 3.89 5.46 -13.73
CA GLY A 191 2.49 5.85 -13.60
C GLY A 191 1.69 5.07 -12.56
N LEU A 192 2.37 4.35 -11.66
CA LEU A 192 1.75 3.71 -10.52
C LEU A 192 1.36 4.73 -9.44
N ASP A 193 0.48 4.33 -8.53
CA ASP A 193 0.24 5.05 -7.28
C ASP A 193 1.55 5.12 -6.47
N ALA A 194 1.62 6.06 -5.52
CA ALA A 194 2.74 6.14 -4.59
C ALA A 194 2.93 4.80 -3.85
N PRO A 195 4.16 4.36 -3.55
CA PRO A 195 4.40 3.10 -2.88
C PRO A 195 3.97 3.12 -1.40
N VAL A 196 3.92 1.94 -0.77
CA VAL A 196 3.72 1.74 0.67
C VAL A 196 5.07 1.49 1.34
N ASP A 197 5.35 2.25 2.39
CA ASP A 197 6.60 2.15 3.15
C ASP A 197 6.59 0.94 4.10
N THR A 198 7.77 0.53 4.50
CA THR A 198 8.08 -0.66 5.31
C THR A 198 7.47 -0.64 6.71
N VAL A 199 7.60 -1.73 7.43
CA VAL A 199 7.21 -1.88 8.84
C VAL A 199 8.18 -1.10 9.78
N TRP A 200 7.78 -0.96 11.05
CA TRP A 200 8.62 -0.52 12.16
C TRP A 200 8.59 -1.60 13.24
N ILE A 201 9.76 -2.15 13.57
CA ILE A 201 9.86 -3.34 14.41
C ILE A 201 9.96 -3.04 15.91
N GLU A 202 10.39 -1.83 16.29
CA GLU A 202 10.55 -1.43 17.69
C GLU A 202 9.19 -1.00 18.26
N LEU A 203 8.36 -1.96 18.67
CA LEU A 203 6.98 -1.70 19.10
C LEU A 203 6.87 -0.78 20.31
N ALA A 204 7.88 -0.72 21.17
CA ALA A 204 7.91 0.17 22.32
C ALA A 204 8.30 1.63 21.98
N ASP A 205 8.85 1.90 20.78
CA ASP A 205 9.28 3.23 20.34
C ASP A 205 8.22 3.90 19.46
N ALA A 206 7.18 4.43 20.09
CA ALA A 206 6.11 5.12 19.40
C ALA A 206 6.57 6.41 18.71
N GLU A 207 7.56 7.13 19.29
CA GLU A 207 8.14 8.32 18.69
C GLU A 207 8.93 8.00 17.44
N GLY A 208 9.76 6.94 17.46
CA GLY A 208 10.48 6.46 16.30
C GLY A 208 9.54 6.02 15.18
N PHE A 209 8.44 5.34 15.53
CA PHE A 209 7.41 4.99 14.54
C PHE A 209 6.79 6.24 13.89
N ALA A 210 6.41 7.24 14.68
CA ALA A 210 5.84 8.49 14.16
C ALA A 210 6.84 9.24 13.26
N ALA A 211 8.12 9.30 13.66
CA ALA A 211 9.19 9.88 12.85
C ALA A 211 9.42 9.11 11.54
N SER A 212 9.40 7.77 11.57
CA SER A 212 9.47 6.93 10.37
C SER A 212 8.28 7.18 9.42
N CYS A 213 7.07 7.29 9.93
CA CYS A 213 5.89 7.67 9.14
C CYS A 213 6.06 9.04 8.47
N ALA A 214 6.52 10.04 9.22
CA ALA A 214 6.75 11.39 8.71
C ALA A 214 7.83 11.41 7.61
N ARG A 215 8.94 10.67 7.77
CA ARG A 215 9.96 10.50 6.72
C ARG A 215 9.38 9.86 5.46
N GLY A 216 8.63 8.76 5.58
CA GLY A 216 7.96 8.11 4.45
C GLY A 216 7.02 9.06 3.71
N ALA A 217 6.16 9.78 4.44
CA ALA A 217 5.24 10.75 3.85
C ALA A 217 5.98 11.90 3.14
N ALA A 218 7.06 12.43 3.75
CA ALA A 218 7.88 13.49 3.15
C ALA A 218 8.59 13.04 1.88
N LEU A 219 9.00 11.78 1.78
CA LEU A 219 9.60 11.17 0.59
C LEU A 219 8.59 10.87 -0.53
N GLY A 220 7.29 10.86 -0.23
CA GLY A 220 6.24 10.63 -1.22
C GLY A 220 5.59 9.24 -1.19
N PHE A 221 5.75 8.48 -0.13
CA PHE A 221 4.96 7.29 0.12
C PHE A 221 3.51 7.66 0.45
N GLN A 222 2.56 6.77 0.20
CA GLN A 222 1.15 6.99 0.50
C GLN A 222 0.67 6.33 1.79
N GLY A 223 1.47 5.47 2.40
CA GLY A 223 1.10 4.70 3.58
C GLY A 223 2.25 3.85 4.09
N LYS A 224 1.95 3.08 5.13
CA LYS A 224 2.92 2.27 5.85
C LYS A 224 2.41 0.87 6.15
N LEU A 225 3.28 -0.11 6.07
CA LEU A 225 3.06 -1.44 6.60
C LEU A 225 3.12 -1.38 8.13
N CYS A 226 2.16 -1.98 8.81
CA CYS A 226 2.01 -2.00 10.26
C CYS A 226 1.99 -3.45 10.76
N ILE A 227 2.62 -3.71 11.92
CA ILE A 227 2.66 -5.03 12.55
C ILE A 227 1.99 -5.06 13.93
N HIS A 228 1.48 -3.92 14.39
CA HIS A 228 0.74 -3.81 15.64
C HIS A 228 -0.46 -2.87 15.49
N PRO A 229 -1.61 -3.15 16.15
CA PRO A 229 -2.79 -2.28 16.07
C PRO A 229 -2.55 -0.82 16.48
N ASP A 230 -1.66 -0.56 17.44
CA ASP A 230 -1.34 0.79 17.91
C ASP A 230 -0.61 1.65 16.85
N GLN A 231 -0.07 1.01 15.81
CA GLN A 231 0.55 1.70 14.68
C GLN A 231 -0.47 2.27 13.69
N ILE A 232 -1.73 1.83 13.71
CA ILE A 232 -2.75 2.22 12.74
C ILE A 232 -3.05 3.72 12.82
N ALA A 233 -3.39 4.23 14.00
CA ALA A 233 -3.80 5.62 14.17
C ALA A 233 -2.67 6.61 13.82
N PRO A 234 -1.41 6.43 14.30
CA PRO A 234 -0.29 7.29 13.90
C PRO A 234 0.01 7.21 12.40
N ALA A 235 -0.06 6.03 11.78
CA ALA A 235 0.12 5.90 10.33
C ALA A 235 -0.99 6.64 9.57
N ASN A 236 -2.25 6.43 9.91
CA ASN A 236 -3.37 7.13 9.29
C ASN A 236 -3.22 8.65 9.41
N ALA A 237 -2.79 9.16 10.57
CA ALA A 237 -2.55 10.59 10.77
C ALA A 237 -1.40 11.12 9.89
N ALA A 238 -0.26 10.43 9.85
CA ALA A 238 0.92 10.87 9.11
C ALA A 238 0.73 10.90 7.59
N PHE A 239 -0.06 9.96 7.05
CA PHE A 239 -0.36 9.87 5.62
C PHE A 239 -1.69 10.52 5.22
N SER A 240 -2.33 11.27 6.13
CA SER A 240 -3.47 12.13 5.82
C SER A 240 -3.02 13.57 5.64
N PRO A 241 -3.56 14.31 4.66
CA PRO A 241 -3.21 15.71 4.51
C PRO A 241 -3.72 16.53 5.70
N PRO A 242 -2.91 17.45 6.27
CA PRO A 242 -3.35 18.34 7.35
C PRO A 242 -4.54 19.20 6.93
N ALA A 243 -5.51 19.38 7.81
CA ALA A 243 -6.74 20.11 7.51
C ALA A 243 -6.47 21.56 7.02
N GLU A 244 -5.44 22.22 7.57
CA GLU A 244 -5.02 23.55 7.15
C GLU A 244 -4.51 23.56 5.70
N GLU A 245 -3.72 22.55 5.31
CA GLU A 245 -3.24 22.41 3.93
C GLU A 245 -4.39 22.14 2.95
N VAL A 246 -5.38 21.34 3.35
CA VAL A 246 -6.60 21.10 2.55
C VAL A 246 -7.39 22.40 2.37
N ALA A 247 -7.60 23.15 3.46
CA ALA A 247 -8.29 24.44 3.39
C ALA A 247 -7.55 25.44 2.48
N ARG A 248 -6.23 25.49 2.58
CA ARG A 248 -5.40 26.31 1.70
C ARG A 248 -5.49 25.85 0.24
N ALA A 249 -5.40 24.55 -0.02
CA ALA A 249 -5.54 24.00 -1.38
C ALA A 249 -6.89 24.38 -2.00
N ARG A 250 -7.99 24.33 -1.25
CA ARG A 250 -9.30 24.78 -1.73
C ARG A 250 -9.32 26.27 -2.06
N ARG A 251 -8.68 27.13 -1.26
CA ARG A 251 -8.57 28.57 -1.59
C ARG A 251 -7.76 28.80 -2.86
N ILE A 252 -6.66 28.07 -3.05
CA ILE A 252 -5.85 28.13 -4.27
C ILE A 252 -6.70 27.74 -5.50
N LEU A 253 -7.45 26.65 -5.42
CA LEU A 253 -8.30 26.18 -6.51
C LEU A 253 -9.38 27.20 -6.87
N ALA A 254 -10.06 27.79 -5.88
CA ALA A 254 -11.08 28.79 -6.09
C ALA A 254 -10.54 30.07 -6.73
N ALA A 255 -9.39 30.58 -6.23
CA ALA A 255 -8.75 31.78 -6.77
C ALA A 255 -8.23 31.57 -8.19
N PHE A 256 -7.63 30.41 -8.45
CA PHE A 256 -7.11 30.10 -9.79
C PHE A 256 -8.20 29.93 -10.83
N ALA A 257 -9.33 29.28 -10.48
CA ALA A 257 -10.46 29.12 -11.37
C ALA A 257 -11.06 30.47 -11.79
N ALA A 258 -11.14 31.45 -10.88
CA ALA A 258 -11.57 32.80 -11.20
C ALA A 258 -10.60 33.51 -12.18
N ALA A 259 -9.29 33.40 -11.94
CA ALA A 259 -8.29 34.00 -12.79
C ALA A 259 -8.18 33.33 -14.18
N GLU A 260 -8.35 32.02 -14.26
CA GLU A 260 -8.36 31.27 -15.52
C GLU A 260 -9.56 31.71 -16.40
N ALA A 261 -10.71 32.02 -15.80
CA ALA A 261 -11.85 32.57 -16.51
C ALA A 261 -11.57 33.97 -17.11
N GLU A 262 -10.60 34.69 -16.56
CA GLU A 262 -10.09 35.98 -17.06
C GLU A 262 -8.89 35.82 -18.01
N GLY A 263 -8.49 34.59 -18.35
CA GLY A 263 -7.39 34.28 -19.27
C GLY A 263 -5.99 34.33 -18.65
N LEU A 264 -5.89 34.31 -17.31
CA LEU A 264 -4.61 34.31 -16.59
C LEU A 264 -4.12 32.87 -16.34
N ALA A 265 -2.84 32.60 -16.64
CA ALA A 265 -2.18 31.29 -16.42
C ALA A 265 -1.39 31.23 -15.11
N SER A 266 -1.27 32.32 -14.38
CA SER A 266 -0.59 32.41 -13.09
C SER A 266 -1.13 33.54 -12.24
N ILE A 267 -1.14 33.36 -10.93
CA ILE A 267 -1.64 34.35 -9.97
C ILE A 267 -0.77 34.38 -8.70
N ARG A 268 -1.07 35.31 -7.82
CA ARG A 268 -0.51 35.34 -6.46
C ARG A 268 -1.63 35.04 -5.46
N VAL A 269 -1.49 33.99 -4.65
CA VAL A 269 -2.40 33.63 -3.57
C VAL A 269 -1.62 33.66 -2.26
N GLU A 270 -2.09 34.39 -1.26
CA GLU A 270 -1.43 34.53 0.06
C GLU A 270 0.07 34.84 -0.04
N GLY A 271 0.46 35.73 -0.99
CA GLY A 271 1.84 36.12 -1.21
C GLY A 271 2.71 35.11 -1.98
N ARG A 272 2.18 33.96 -2.37
CA ARG A 272 2.89 32.91 -3.10
C ARG A 272 2.46 32.86 -4.56
N PHE A 273 3.42 32.57 -5.42
CA PHE A 273 3.19 32.30 -6.85
C PHE A 273 2.42 31.00 -7.01
N VAL A 274 1.40 30.99 -7.87
CA VAL A 274 0.54 29.85 -8.18
C VAL A 274 0.38 29.75 -9.68
N ASP A 275 0.73 28.60 -10.24
CA ASP A 275 0.59 28.21 -11.64
C ASP A 275 -0.04 26.80 -11.73
N TYR A 276 -0.17 26.25 -12.94
CA TYR A 276 -0.76 24.94 -13.17
C TYR A 276 -0.15 23.80 -12.34
N PRO A 277 1.18 23.63 -12.20
CA PRO A 277 1.76 22.62 -11.30
C PRO A 277 1.29 22.72 -9.85
N ILE A 278 1.19 23.95 -9.31
CA ILE A 278 0.72 24.18 -7.94
C ILE A 278 -0.77 23.86 -7.82
N VAL A 279 -1.56 24.23 -8.82
CA VAL A 279 -2.99 23.91 -8.91
C VAL A 279 -3.21 22.38 -8.96
N ASP A 280 -2.43 21.66 -9.76
CA ASP A 280 -2.53 20.20 -9.85
C ASP A 280 -2.16 19.51 -8.54
N LYS A 281 -1.14 20.03 -7.82
CA LYS A 281 -0.84 19.57 -6.46
C LYS A 281 -2.01 19.81 -5.51
N ALA A 282 -2.62 20.99 -5.56
CA ALA A 282 -3.80 21.32 -4.74
C ALA A 282 -5.00 20.41 -5.03
N ARG A 283 -5.28 20.13 -6.31
CA ARG A 283 -6.36 19.21 -6.72
C ARG A 283 -6.16 17.80 -6.15
N ARG A 284 -4.93 17.25 -6.26
CA ARG A 284 -4.60 15.93 -5.71
C ARG A 284 -4.78 15.87 -4.20
N LEU A 285 -4.36 16.91 -3.49
CA LEU A 285 -4.47 16.97 -2.03
C LEU A 285 -5.92 17.03 -1.57
N VAL A 286 -6.76 17.83 -2.23
CA VAL A 286 -8.20 17.90 -1.94
C VAL A 286 -8.88 16.57 -2.26
N ALA A 287 -8.58 15.97 -3.41
CA ALA A 287 -9.15 14.67 -3.79
C ALA A 287 -8.79 13.56 -2.79
N LEU A 288 -7.55 13.55 -2.27
CA LEU A 288 -7.14 12.60 -1.24
C LEU A 288 -7.92 12.83 0.07
N ALA A 289 -8.06 14.08 0.51
CA ALA A 289 -8.83 14.41 1.72
C ALA A 289 -10.30 13.98 1.60
N GLU A 290 -10.92 14.18 0.45
CA GLU A 290 -12.30 13.78 0.18
C GLU A 290 -12.47 12.26 0.14
N ALA A 291 -11.51 11.55 -0.44
CA ALA A 291 -11.50 10.08 -0.46
C ALA A 291 -11.36 9.49 0.96
N ILE A 292 -10.53 10.10 1.82
CA ILE A 292 -10.39 9.71 3.22
C ILE A 292 -11.71 9.93 3.97
N ALA A 293 -12.29 11.12 3.85
CA ALA A 293 -13.56 11.46 4.50
C ALA A 293 -14.71 10.52 4.08
N ALA A 294 -14.75 10.11 2.80
CA ALA A 294 -15.76 9.18 2.29
C ALA A 294 -15.65 7.78 2.93
N VAL A 295 -14.43 7.30 3.15
CA VAL A 295 -14.20 6.00 3.82
C VAL A 295 -14.52 6.06 5.32
N GLU A 296 -14.10 7.14 5.97
CA GLU A 296 -14.32 7.32 7.41
C GLU A 296 -15.82 7.58 7.74
N GLY A 297 -16.52 8.35 6.88
CA GLY A 297 -17.96 8.60 7.02
C GLY A 297 -18.84 7.38 6.71
N GLY A 298 -18.45 6.55 5.74
CA GLY A 298 -19.16 5.31 5.42
C GLY A 298 -19.03 4.21 6.48
N ALA A 299 -17.97 4.23 7.29
CA ALA A 299 -17.75 3.27 8.37
C ALA A 299 -18.61 3.53 9.63
N GLY A 300 -19.26 4.69 9.72
CA GLY A 300 -20.18 5.02 10.83
C GLY A 300 -21.65 4.70 10.54
N ALA A 301 -21.97 4.21 9.34
CA ALA A 301 -23.34 3.95 8.90
C ALA A 301 -23.69 2.46 8.70
N ALA A 302 -22.80 1.53 9.11
CA ALA A 302 -23.02 0.08 8.94
C ALA A 302 -23.12 -0.65 10.28
#